data_fa8ddae9420acc50fc645435fdf5c81b
#
_entry.id   fa8ddae9420acc50fc645435fdf5c81b
#
_cell.length_a   1.000
_cell.length_b   1.000
_cell.length_c   1.000
_cell.angle_alpha   90.00
_cell.angle_beta   90.00
_cell.angle_gamma   90.00
#
_symmetry.space_group_name_H-M   'P 1'
#
loop_
_entity.id
_entity.type
_entity.pdbx_description
1 polymer ?
#
loop_
_entity_poly.entity_id
_entity_poly.type
_entity_poly.pdbx_seq_one_letter_code
_entity_poly.pdbx_strand_id
1 'polypeptide(L)'
;MSKPSPDAYEQGRGMDAHNAVMRDIRAERSETYDPTQPTRVWIDEDNTPDGVVNSLTIILNTGGCRWARAGGCTMCGYVAESVEGGSVSHEALMNQIDVCLDHETENADAPAELIKIYTSGSFLDEREVPAETRRAIAETFADRDRIVVESLPDFVSREKIGDFADHGIATDVA
;
A
#
# COMPACT_ATOMS: atom_id res chain seq x y z
N MET A 1 -7.74 16.75 25.73
CA MET A 1 -7.71 17.60 24.51
C MET A 1 -9.03 18.33 24.35
N SER A 2 -9.00 19.66 24.13
CA SER A 2 -10.22 20.46 23.92
C SER A 2 -10.66 20.33 22.45
N LYS A 3 -11.93 20.01 22.22
CA LYS A 3 -12.51 20.06 20.87
C LYS A 3 -12.43 21.49 20.32
N PRO A 4 -12.15 21.65 19.00
CA PRO A 4 -12.21 22.96 18.36
C PRO A 4 -13.60 23.58 18.51
N SER A 5 -13.66 24.90 18.66
CA SER A 5 -14.95 25.63 18.79
C SER A 5 -15.70 25.64 17.45
N PRO A 6 -17.04 25.71 17.44
CA PRO A 6 -17.81 25.86 16.21
C PRO A 6 -17.35 27.04 15.35
N ASP A 7 -16.98 28.16 15.95
CA ASP A 7 -16.49 29.35 15.25
C ASP A 7 -15.18 29.12 14.46
N ALA A 8 -14.36 28.15 14.89
CA ALA A 8 -13.13 27.81 14.18
C ALA A 8 -13.41 27.11 12.82
N TYR A 9 -14.51 26.36 12.72
CA TYR A 9 -14.94 25.73 11.46
C TYR A 9 -15.50 26.78 10.49
N GLU A 10 -16.30 27.73 10.95
CA GLU A 10 -16.90 28.78 10.11
C GLU A 10 -15.84 29.70 9.46
N GLN A 11 -14.68 29.85 10.07
CA GLN A 11 -13.58 30.68 9.58
C GLN A 11 -12.48 29.94 8.82
N GLY A 12 -12.69 28.66 8.45
CA GLY A 12 -11.69 27.80 7.83
C GLY A 12 -10.61 27.32 8.81
N ARG A 13 -10.46 27.94 9.96
CA ARG A 13 -9.50 27.53 11.01
C ARG A 13 -9.88 26.21 11.69
N GLY A 14 -11.13 25.79 11.54
CA GLY A 14 -11.61 24.51 12.04
C GLY A 14 -10.95 23.31 11.39
N MET A 15 -10.65 23.38 10.10
CA MET A 15 -9.97 22.29 9.38
C MET A 15 -8.54 22.12 9.87
N ASP A 16 -7.79 23.20 10.08
CA ASP A 16 -6.42 23.13 10.61
C ASP A 16 -6.39 22.57 12.03
N ALA A 17 -7.31 23.03 12.89
CA ALA A 17 -7.45 22.51 14.25
C ALA A 17 -7.88 21.04 14.26
N HIS A 18 -8.81 20.64 13.38
CA HIS A 18 -9.25 19.28 13.23
C HIS A 18 -8.11 18.37 12.74
N ASN A 19 -7.37 18.81 11.71
CA ASN A 19 -6.23 18.08 11.19
C ASN A 19 -5.12 17.92 12.24
N ALA A 20 -4.90 18.92 13.09
CA ALA A 20 -3.96 18.82 14.21
C ALA A 20 -4.39 17.74 15.21
N VAL A 21 -5.66 17.74 15.62
CA VAL A 21 -6.21 16.71 16.53
C VAL A 21 -6.08 15.30 15.91
N MET A 22 -6.34 15.16 14.60
CA MET A 22 -6.21 13.86 13.94
C MET A 22 -4.76 13.37 13.86
N ARG A 23 -3.80 14.28 13.64
CA ARG A 23 -2.38 13.94 13.72
C ARG A 23 -1.97 13.47 15.11
N ASP A 24 -2.43 14.17 16.16
CA ASP A 24 -2.15 13.80 17.55
C ASP A 24 -2.72 12.41 17.90
N ILE A 25 -3.99 12.15 17.52
CA ILE A 25 -4.63 10.83 17.74
C ILE A 25 -3.87 9.71 17.01
N ARG A 26 -3.42 9.96 15.79
CA ARG A 26 -2.64 8.98 15.01
C ARG A 26 -1.27 8.72 15.63
N ALA A 27 -0.60 9.78 16.09
CA ALA A 27 0.69 9.66 16.78
C ALA A 27 0.58 8.83 18.08
N GLU A 28 -0.52 8.96 18.81
CA GLU A 28 -0.78 8.15 20.01
C GLU A 28 -1.03 6.66 19.70
N ARG A 29 -1.42 6.33 18.47
CA ARG A 29 -1.75 4.97 18.02
C ARG A 29 -0.65 4.33 17.18
N SER A 30 0.38 5.07 16.79
CA SER A 30 1.47 4.51 15.99
C SER A 30 2.21 3.45 16.83
N GLU A 31 2.21 2.22 16.33
CA GLU A 31 3.06 1.15 16.82
C GLU A 31 4.37 1.19 16.03
N THR A 32 5.43 0.62 16.61
CA THR A 32 6.69 0.47 15.88
C THR A 32 6.58 -0.78 15.02
N TYR A 33 6.55 -0.61 13.70
CA TYR A 33 6.48 -1.71 12.75
C TYR A 33 7.87 -2.01 12.19
N ASP A 34 8.15 -3.30 12.02
CA ASP A 34 9.36 -3.76 11.33
C ASP A 34 9.22 -3.47 9.82
N PRO A 35 10.06 -2.60 9.23
CA PRO A 35 9.96 -2.26 7.83
C PRO A 35 10.30 -3.41 6.88
N THR A 36 10.85 -4.52 7.39
CA THR A 36 11.19 -5.70 6.60
C THR A 36 10.06 -6.74 6.56
N GLN A 37 8.98 -6.51 7.32
CA GLN A 37 7.83 -7.40 7.40
C GLN A 37 6.61 -6.78 6.75
N PRO A 38 5.85 -7.51 5.92
CA PRO A 38 4.58 -7.02 5.39
C PRO A 38 3.58 -6.82 6.53
N THR A 39 2.67 -5.87 6.38
CA THR A 39 1.57 -5.69 7.33
C THR A 39 0.70 -6.95 7.37
N ARG A 40 0.44 -7.54 6.19
CA ARG A 40 -0.29 -8.81 6.04
C ARG A 40 0.02 -9.51 4.73
N VAL A 41 -0.11 -10.85 4.77
CA VAL A 41 -0.11 -11.69 3.58
C VAL A 41 -1.12 -12.83 3.79
N TRP A 42 -1.86 -13.19 2.73
CA TRP A 42 -2.74 -14.36 2.75
C TRP A 42 -3.03 -14.83 1.32
N ILE A 43 -3.52 -16.07 1.23
CA ILE A 43 -3.95 -16.71 -0.01
C ILE A 43 -5.47 -16.84 0.02
N ASP A 44 -6.13 -16.60 -1.10
CA ASP A 44 -7.57 -16.69 -1.27
C ASP A 44 -7.91 -17.11 -2.71
N GLU A 45 -9.20 -17.30 -2.99
CA GLU A 45 -9.73 -17.49 -4.34
C GLU A 45 -10.44 -16.23 -4.79
N ASP A 46 -10.17 -15.79 -6.01
CA ASP A 46 -10.77 -14.60 -6.62
C ASP A 46 -11.42 -14.91 -7.96
N ASN A 47 -12.47 -14.18 -8.27
CA ASN A 47 -13.12 -14.23 -9.57
C ASN A 47 -12.43 -13.27 -10.54
N THR A 48 -11.96 -13.80 -11.65
CA THR A 48 -11.45 -13.04 -12.80
C THR A 48 -12.38 -13.20 -14.00
N PRO A 49 -12.22 -12.42 -15.08
CA PRO A 49 -12.95 -12.64 -16.32
C PRO A 49 -12.79 -14.07 -16.90
N ASP A 50 -11.69 -14.73 -16.59
CA ASP A 50 -11.32 -16.03 -17.11
C ASP A 50 -11.72 -17.19 -16.17
N GLY A 51 -12.23 -16.89 -14.98
CA GLY A 51 -12.69 -17.87 -13.99
C GLY A 51 -12.22 -17.58 -12.58
N VAL A 52 -12.38 -18.56 -11.69
CA VAL A 52 -11.86 -18.52 -10.32
C VAL A 52 -10.39 -18.92 -10.34
N VAL A 53 -9.55 -18.10 -9.73
CA VAL A 53 -8.10 -18.30 -9.65
C VAL A 53 -7.61 -18.15 -8.21
N ASN A 54 -6.47 -18.75 -7.89
CA ASN A 54 -5.80 -18.49 -6.62
C ASN A 54 -5.17 -17.10 -6.64
N SER A 55 -5.29 -16.39 -5.53
CA SER A 55 -4.70 -15.07 -5.36
C SER A 55 -3.81 -15.00 -4.13
N LEU A 56 -2.66 -14.32 -4.28
CA LEU A 56 -1.79 -13.91 -3.20
C LEU A 56 -2.05 -12.44 -2.91
N THR A 57 -2.57 -12.13 -1.73
CA THR A 57 -2.80 -10.76 -1.30
C THR A 57 -1.72 -10.32 -0.34
N ILE A 58 -1.10 -9.20 -0.64
CA ILE A 58 0.01 -8.59 0.07
C ILE A 58 -0.40 -7.19 0.52
N ILE A 59 -0.25 -6.88 1.81
CA ILE A 59 -0.28 -5.50 2.29
C ILE A 59 1.14 -5.12 2.70
N LEU A 60 1.80 -4.32 1.87
CA LEU A 60 3.13 -3.83 2.15
C LEU A 60 3.11 -2.82 3.30
N ASN A 61 4.05 -2.98 4.20
CA ASN A 61 4.32 -2.00 5.25
C ASN A 61 5.21 -0.89 4.67
N THR A 62 4.60 0.25 4.38
CA THR A 62 5.25 1.39 3.71
C THR A 62 5.25 2.62 4.60
N GLY A 63 5.82 3.73 4.10
CA GLY A 63 5.73 5.03 4.75
C GLY A 63 4.32 5.61 4.81
N GLY A 64 3.37 5.01 4.11
CA GLY A 64 1.97 5.39 4.10
C GLY A 64 1.64 6.69 3.37
N CYS A 65 0.35 6.94 3.23
CA CYS A 65 -0.18 8.05 2.47
C CYS A 65 0.24 9.42 3.02
N ARG A 66 0.95 10.20 2.21
CA ARG A 66 1.37 11.56 2.59
C ARG A 66 0.19 12.52 2.86
N TRP A 67 -0.94 12.32 2.19
CA TRP A 67 -2.15 13.11 2.43
C TRP A 67 -2.72 12.85 3.83
N ALA A 68 -2.81 11.58 4.22
CA ALA A 68 -3.26 11.21 5.56
C ALA A 68 -2.27 11.68 6.64
N ARG A 69 -0.95 11.61 6.38
CA ARG A 69 0.08 12.15 7.29
C ARG A 69 0.00 13.66 7.46
N ALA A 70 -0.38 14.39 6.42
CA ALA A 70 -0.62 15.84 6.48
C ALA A 70 -1.90 16.22 7.25
N GLY A 71 -2.67 15.25 7.71
CA GLY A 71 -3.92 15.47 8.46
C GLY A 71 -5.19 15.38 7.61
N GLY A 72 -5.05 15.04 6.32
CA GLY A 72 -6.18 14.70 5.46
C GLY A 72 -6.74 13.31 5.77
N CYS A 73 -7.83 12.93 5.08
CA CYS A 73 -8.44 11.61 5.19
C CYS A 73 -8.73 11.17 6.63
N THR A 74 -9.50 11.97 7.36
CA THR A 74 -9.70 11.83 8.82
C THR A 74 -10.30 10.50 9.26
N MET A 75 -10.96 9.78 8.34
CA MET A 75 -11.52 8.45 8.60
C MET A 75 -10.50 7.30 8.40
N CYS A 76 -9.33 7.57 7.79
CA CYS A 76 -8.35 6.55 7.45
C CYS A 76 -7.56 6.12 8.70
N GLY A 77 -7.63 4.83 9.04
CA GLY A 77 -6.84 4.20 10.10
C GLY A 77 -5.48 3.69 9.64
N TYR A 78 -5.33 3.36 8.35
CA TYR A 78 -4.13 2.68 7.81
C TYR A 78 -2.83 3.43 8.01
N VAL A 79 -2.86 4.77 8.02
CA VAL A 79 -1.64 5.55 8.25
C VAL A 79 -1.03 5.33 9.64
N ALA A 80 -1.82 4.87 10.62
CA ALA A 80 -1.33 4.53 11.95
C ALA A 80 -0.56 3.19 11.96
N GLU A 81 -0.76 2.37 10.93
CA GLU A 81 -0.08 1.08 10.73
C GLU A 81 1.14 1.21 9.79
N SER A 82 1.49 2.41 9.35
CA SER A 82 2.62 2.64 8.45
C SER A 82 3.90 2.96 9.20
N VAL A 83 5.05 2.66 8.59
CA VAL A 83 6.37 2.87 9.18
C VAL A 83 6.58 4.33 9.57
N GLU A 84 7.07 4.55 10.78
CA GLU A 84 7.45 5.87 11.26
C GLU A 84 8.59 6.46 10.40
N GLY A 85 8.54 7.76 10.14
CA GLY A 85 9.53 8.42 9.29
C GLY A 85 9.14 8.55 7.81
N GLY A 86 8.11 7.84 7.34
CA GLY A 86 7.47 8.09 6.05
C GLY A 86 8.17 7.53 4.81
N SER A 87 9.23 6.72 4.96
CA SER A 87 9.85 6.01 3.84
C SER A 87 10.41 4.66 4.26
N VAL A 88 10.36 3.70 3.36
CA VAL A 88 10.94 2.36 3.50
C VAL A 88 11.93 2.15 2.36
N SER A 89 13.09 1.57 2.66
CA SER A 89 14.12 1.34 1.66
C SER A 89 13.70 0.27 0.64
N HIS A 90 14.31 0.32 -0.55
CA HIS A 90 14.14 -0.72 -1.56
C HIS A 90 14.41 -2.13 -0.99
N GLU A 91 15.54 -2.30 -0.30
CA GLU A 91 15.93 -3.57 0.30
C GLU A 91 14.86 -4.08 1.30
N ALA A 92 14.35 -3.20 2.16
CA ALA A 92 13.33 -3.58 3.14
C ALA A 92 12.00 -3.97 2.47
N LEU A 93 11.58 -3.25 1.41
CA LEU A 93 10.39 -3.61 0.64
C LEU A 93 10.56 -4.95 -0.10
N MET A 94 11.74 -5.22 -0.66
CA MET A 94 11.99 -6.51 -1.30
C MET A 94 12.03 -7.66 -0.28
N ASN A 95 12.58 -7.45 0.92
CA ASN A 95 12.48 -8.44 2.00
C ASN A 95 11.02 -8.77 2.37
N GLN A 96 10.11 -7.78 2.32
CA GLN A 96 8.68 -8.06 2.52
C GLN A 96 8.11 -8.95 1.42
N ILE A 97 8.53 -8.73 0.16
CA ILE A 97 8.12 -9.60 -0.97
C ILE A 97 8.65 -11.02 -0.76
N ASP A 98 9.90 -11.18 -0.34
CA ASP A 98 10.49 -12.50 -0.06
C ASP A 98 9.69 -13.23 1.04
N VAL A 99 9.33 -12.55 2.12
CA VAL A 99 8.46 -13.11 3.18
C VAL A 99 7.09 -13.55 2.63
N CYS A 100 6.53 -12.79 1.69
CA CYS A 100 5.24 -13.15 1.07
C CYS A 100 5.37 -14.38 0.15
N LEU A 101 6.46 -14.52 -0.58
CA LEU A 101 6.73 -15.69 -1.42
C LEU A 101 7.00 -16.94 -0.57
N ASP A 102 7.72 -16.80 0.54
CA ASP A 102 7.91 -17.89 1.51
C ASP A 102 6.55 -18.34 2.07
N HIS A 103 5.69 -17.39 2.45
CA HIS A 103 4.32 -17.69 2.90
C HIS A 103 3.50 -18.42 1.83
N GLU A 104 3.57 -17.99 0.56
CA GLU A 104 2.90 -18.67 -0.56
C GLU A 104 3.41 -20.11 -0.70
N THR A 105 4.72 -20.30 -0.69
CA THR A 105 5.36 -21.61 -0.83
C THR A 105 4.98 -22.59 0.28
N GLU A 106 4.79 -22.08 1.50
CA GLU A 106 4.44 -22.89 2.67
C GLU A 106 2.94 -23.23 2.75
N ASN A 107 2.06 -22.41 2.15
CA ASN A 107 0.62 -22.46 2.38
C ASN A 107 -0.22 -22.69 1.12
N ALA A 108 0.37 -22.73 -0.08
CA ALA A 108 -0.31 -23.02 -1.33
C ALA A 108 0.25 -24.27 -2.02
N ASP A 109 -0.64 -25.00 -2.71
CA ASP A 109 -0.25 -26.16 -3.51
C ASP A 109 0.44 -25.77 -4.84
N ALA A 110 0.18 -24.53 -5.30
CA ALA A 110 0.75 -23.96 -6.52
C ALA A 110 0.83 -22.43 -6.39
N PRO A 111 1.74 -21.77 -7.15
CA PRO A 111 1.82 -20.32 -7.20
C PRO A 111 0.49 -19.68 -7.64
N ALA A 112 0.10 -18.57 -7.00
CA ALA A 112 -1.11 -17.84 -7.33
C ALA A 112 -1.02 -17.18 -8.70
N GLU A 113 -2.09 -17.23 -9.49
CA GLU A 113 -2.18 -16.60 -10.82
C GLU A 113 -2.41 -15.09 -10.71
N LEU A 114 -3.06 -14.66 -9.62
CA LEU A 114 -3.38 -13.27 -9.34
C LEU A 114 -2.61 -12.76 -8.12
N ILE A 115 -1.86 -11.69 -8.29
CA ILE A 115 -1.20 -10.98 -7.20
C ILE A 115 -1.95 -9.69 -6.89
N LYS A 116 -2.25 -9.44 -5.62
CA LYS A 116 -2.87 -8.19 -5.16
C LYS A 116 -1.94 -7.49 -4.18
N ILE A 117 -1.47 -6.29 -4.52
CA ILE A 117 -0.56 -5.51 -3.68
C ILE A 117 -1.23 -4.23 -3.23
N TYR A 118 -1.43 -4.14 -1.94
CA TYR A 118 -1.96 -2.96 -1.25
C TYR A 118 -0.87 -2.29 -0.42
N THR A 119 -1.09 -1.01 -0.14
CA THR A 119 -0.24 -0.21 0.75
C THR A 119 -1.12 0.63 1.68
N SER A 120 -0.52 1.37 2.58
CA SER A 120 -1.27 2.35 3.38
C SER A 120 -1.57 3.65 2.62
N GLY A 121 -1.27 3.70 1.32
CA GLY A 121 -1.46 4.89 0.49
C GLY A 121 -1.60 4.60 -0.99
N SER A 122 -0.52 4.61 -1.74
CA SER A 122 -0.55 4.40 -3.20
C SER A 122 0.71 3.68 -3.66
N PHE A 123 0.55 2.49 -4.18
CA PHE A 123 1.67 1.69 -4.71
C PHE A 123 2.43 2.43 -5.84
N LEU A 124 1.73 3.23 -6.64
CA LEU A 124 2.34 3.99 -7.73
C LEU A 124 2.87 5.38 -7.30
N ASP A 125 2.81 5.74 -6.01
CA ASP A 125 3.53 6.92 -5.50
C ASP A 125 4.99 6.54 -5.22
N GLU A 126 5.93 7.08 -6.01
CA GLU A 126 7.36 6.78 -5.90
C GLU A 126 8.02 7.24 -4.57
N ARG A 127 7.30 8.02 -3.77
CA ARG A 127 7.73 8.34 -2.40
C ARG A 127 7.37 7.21 -1.43
N GLU A 128 6.38 6.39 -1.77
CA GLU A 128 5.93 5.26 -0.97
C GLU A 128 6.59 3.96 -1.45
N VAL A 129 6.54 3.71 -2.77
CA VAL A 129 7.21 2.58 -3.42
C VAL A 129 8.11 3.11 -4.54
N PRO A 130 9.43 3.16 -4.35
CA PRO A 130 10.39 3.65 -5.34
C PRO A 130 10.27 2.93 -6.69
N ALA A 131 10.58 3.63 -7.78
CA ALA A 131 10.49 3.07 -9.13
C ALA A 131 11.35 1.80 -9.33
N GLU A 132 12.51 1.75 -8.68
CA GLU A 132 13.38 0.55 -8.68
C GLU A 132 12.69 -0.64 -8.00
N THR A 133 12.01 -0.41 -6.87
CA THR A 133 11.26 -1.45 -6.15
C THR A 133 10.08 -1.94 -6.98
N ARG A 134 9.31 -1.04 -7.60
CA ARG A 134 8.19 -1.40 -8.48
C ARG A 134 8.64 -2.30 -9.62
N ARG A 135 9.77 -1.97 -10.28
CA ARG A 135 10.35 -2.80 -11.35
C ARG A 135 10.84 -4.16 -10.85
N ALA A 136 11.51 -4.19 -9.71
CA ALA A 136 11.94 -5.45 -9.11
C ALA A 136 10.74 -6.35 -8.74
N ILE A 137 9.65 -5.77 -8.24
CA ILE A 137 8.39 -6.49 -7.98
C ILE A 137 7.79 -7.02 -9.30
N ALA A 138 7.77 -6.23 -10.37
CA ALA A 138 7.29 -6.67 -11.67
C ALA A 138 8.15 -7.83 -12.23
N GLU A 139 9.45 -7.78 -12.07
CA GLU A 139 10.35 -8.89 -12.44
C GLU A 139 10.11 -10.14 -11.58
N THR A 140 9.93 -9.98 -10.27
CA THR A 140 9.67 -11.08 -9.34
C THR A 140 8.39 -11.84 -9.68
N PHE A 141 7.34 -11.14 -10.12
CA PHE A 141 6.05 -11.73 -10.49
C PHE A 141 5.85 -11.90 -12.01
N ALA A 142 6.93 -11.91 -12.80
CA ALA A 142 6.88 -12.01 -14.25
C ALA A 142 6.26 -13.33 -14.79
N ASP A 143 6.16 -14.35 -13.96
CA ASP A 143 5.54 -15.63 -14.26
C ASP A 143 4.04 -15.69 -13.90
N ARG A 144 3.47 -14.59 -13.43
CA ARG A 144 2.05 -14.51 -13.01
C ARG A 144 1.20 -13.90 -14.12
N ASP A 145 -0.07 -14.28 -14.15
CA ASP A 145 -1.00 -13.84 -15.21
C ASP A 145 -1.46 -12.41 -14.99
N ARG A 146 -1.68 -12.02 -13.72
CA ARG A 146 -2.32 -10.75 -13.40
C ARG A 146 -1.80 -10.15 -12.08
N ILE A 147 -1.71 -8.83 -12.04
CA ILE A 147 -1.46 -8.06 -10.83
C ILE A 147 -2.50 -6.96 -10.64
N VAL A 148 -2.96 -6.78 -9.41
CA VAL A 148 -3.79 -5.65 -8.98
C VAL A 148 -2.96 -4.82 -8.00
N VAL A 149 -2.85 -3.52 -8.25
CA VAL A 149 -2.17 -2.59 -7.35
C VAL A 149 -3.12 -1.47 -6.93
N GLU A 150 -3.09 -1.10 -5.64
CA GLU A 150 -3.87 0.03 -5.14
C GLU A 150 -3.15 1.35 -5.40
N SER A 151 -3.85 2.33 -5.99
CA SER A 151 -3.27 3.66 -6.19
C SER A 151 -4.31 4.75 -6.38
N LEU A 152 -4.01 5.94 -5.87
CA LEU A 152 -4.75 7.14 -6.24
C LEU A 152 -4.52 7.46 -7.73
N PRO A 153 -5.54 7.95 -8.44
CA PRO A 153 -5.47 8.26 -9.87
C PRO A 153 -4.32 9.21 -10.25
N ASP A 154 -3.95 10.12 -9.36
CA ASP A 154 -2.87 11.10 -9.58
C ASP A 154 -1.50 10.47 -9.83
N PHE A 155 -1.30 9.23 -9.40
CA PHE A 155 -0.03 8.51 -9.53
C PHE A 155 -0.03 7.52 -10.69
N VAL A 156 -1.19 7.27 -11.31
CA VAL A 156 -1.31 6.32 -12.43
C VAL A 156 -0.73 6.95 -13.70
N SER A 157 0.20 6.26 -14.33
CA SER A 157 0.73 6.65 -15.64
C SER A 157 1.03 5.42 -16.51
N ARG A 158 1.05 5.62 -17.83
CA ARG A 158 1.39 4.54 -18.77
C ARG A 158 2.79 3.97 -18.54
N GLU A 159 3.74 4.82 -18.15
CA GLU A 159 5.10 4.42 -17.85
C GLU A 159 5.14 3.42 -16.68
N LYS A 160 4.47 3.77 -15.57
CA LYS A 160 4.45 2.94 -14.37
C LYS A 160 3.70 1.61 -14.55
N ILE A 161 2.63 1.62 -15.33
CA ILE A 161 1.92 0.40 -15.72
C ILE A 161 2.76 -0.42 -16.71
N GLY A 162 3.55 0.26 -17.55
CA GLY A 162 4.48 -0.37 -18.48
C GLY A 162 5.51 -1.28 -17.79
N ASP A 163 5.94 -0.93 -16.58
CA ASP A 163 6.88 -1.77 -15.82
C ASP A 163 6.37 -3.21 -15.65
N PHE A 164 5.06 -3.43 -15.54
CA PHE A 164 4.43 -4.76 -15.46
C PHE A 164 4.10 -5.32 -16.84
N ALA A 165 3.57 -4.48 -17.73
CA ALA A 165 3.17 -4.90 -19.07
C ALA A 165 4.36 -5.40 -19.90
N ASP A 166 5.56 -4.86 -19.69
CA ASP A 166 6.80 -5.29 -20.35
C ASP A 166 7.19 -6.73 -19.97
N HIS A 167 6.69 -7.25 -18.83
CA HIS A 167 6.80 -8.65 -18.41
C HIS A 167 5.60 -9.51 -18.84
N GLY A 168 4.62 -8.94 -19.55
CA GLY A 168 3.41 -9.65 -19.99
C GLY A 168 2.32 -9.77 -18.93
N ILE A 169 2.47 -9.11 -17.78
CA ILE A 169 1.53 -9.18 -16.66
C ILE A 169 0.33 -8.26 -16.93
N ALA A 170 -0.88 -8.81 -16.94
CA ALA A 170 -2.10 -8.00 -16.98
C ALA A 170 -2.24 -7.19 -15.69
N THR A 171 -2.34 -5.85 -15.81
CA THR A 171 -2.28 -4.94 -14.64
C THR A 171 -3.58 -4.18 -14.47
N ASP A 172 -4.17 -4.30 -13.30
CA ASP A 172 -5.32 -3.51 -12.87
C ASP A 172 -4.93 -2.55 -11.73
N VAL A 173 -5.59 -1.41 -11.66
CA VAL A 173 -5.43 -0.43 -10.58
C VAL A 173 -6.73 -0.30 -9.82
N ALA A 174 -6.71 -0.55 -8.51
CA ALA A 174 -7.85 -0.46 -7.61
C ALA A 174 -7.89 0.87 -6.86
#